data_af2c5d521fb91dbad4166174c4ce00bd
#
_entry.id   af2c5d521fb91dbad4166174c4ce00bd
#
_cell.length_a   1.000
_cell.length_b   1.000
_cell.length_c   1.000
_cell.angle_alpha   90.00
_cell.angle_beta   90.00
_cell.angle_gamma   90.00
#
_symmetry.space_group_name_H-M   'P 1'
#
loop_
_entity.id
_entity.type
_entity.pdbx_description
1 polymer ?
#
loop_
_entity_poly.entity_id
_entity_poly.type
_entity_poly.pdbx_seq_one_letter_code
_entity_poly.pdbx_strand_id
1 'polypeptide(L)'
;KHVDAEVWLEDVLRRYEGTHATGGSEYATHVEVFRQQSDGRHRFEILGHPVWKRYYGMSNLIVRVSDGSEESKAHTLLVNAHIDSTIPSPGAVDDAAGVAIMLEALRALTVRGAPRMKHGLVLLFNNGEESLQDASHLYMTQENITRASVRAVVNLEGCGVSGPPLLFQATDPALIEAYSRVPHPFGTVVASDVFSSGIIMSDTDFRQFQEYGHGLPGLDMAVVG
;
A
#
# COMPACT_ATOMS: atom_id res chain seq x y z
N LYS A 1 -16.13 12.70 7.36
CA LYS A 1 -14.66 12.75 7.52
C LYS A 1 -13.94 11.95 6.41
N HIS A 2 -14.29 10.68 6.19
CA HIS A 2 -13.61 9.87 5.17
C HIS A 2 -13.78 10.44 3.76
N VAL A 3 -14.98 10.83 3.39
CA VAL A 3 -15.27 11.41 2.08
C VAL A 3 -14.45 12.67 1.82
N ASP A 4 -14.29 13.53 2.81
CA ASP A 4 -13.53 14.78 2.66
C ASP A 4 -12.02 14.49 2.50
N ALA A 5 -11.48 13.52 3.24
CA ALA A 5 -10.09 13.12 3.13
C ALA A 5 -9.78 12.47 1.76
N GLU A 6 -10.67 11.59 1.30
CA GLU A 6 -10.54 10.94 0.00
C GLU A 6 -10.61 11.93 -1.16
N VAL A 7 -11.57 12.88 -1.12
CA VAL A 7 -11.69 13.93 -2.15
C VAL A 7 -10.45 14.82 -2.15
N TRP A 8 -9.98 15.25 -0.97
CA TRP A 8 -8.75 16.04 -0.87
C TRP A 8 -7.56 15.27 -1.43
N LEU A 9 -7.41 14.00 -1.08
CA LEU A 9 -6.29 13.18 -1.54
C LEU A 9 -6.35 12.98 -3.06
N GLU A 10 -7.53 12.70 -3.62
CA GLU A 10 -7.70 12.59 -5.07
C GLU A 10 -7.29 13.88 -5.78
N ASP A 11 -7.71 15.05 -5.28
CA ASP A 11 -7.29 16.34 -5.82
C ASP A 11 -5.76 16.54 -5.78
N VAL A 12 -5.12 16.10 -4.70
CA VAL A 12 -3.65 16.14 -4.59
C VAL A 12 -3.00 15.22 -5.62
N LEU A 13 -3.45 13.98 -5.73
CA LEU A 13 -2.91 12.99 -6.66
C LEU A 13 -3.08 13.41 -8.12
N ARG A 14 -4.25 13.96 -8.48
CA ARG A 14 -4.52 14.46 -9.84
C ARG A 14 -3.57 15.58 -10.30
N ARG A 15 -2.99 16.35 -9.38
CA ARG A 15 -1.96 17.36 -9.72
C ARG A 15 -0.64 16.75 -10.20
N TYR A 16 -0.38 15.49 -9.85
CA TYR A 16 0.78 14.74 -10.32
C TYR A 16 0.52 13.97 -11.62
N GLU A 17 -0.74 13.87 -12.05
CA GLU A 17 -1.09 13.11 -13.26
C GLU A 17 -0.44 13.70 -14.50
N GLY A 18 0.21 12.86 -15.31
CA GLY A 18 0.86 13.28 -16.53
C GLY A 18 2.33 12.85 -16.64
N THR A 19 3.07 13.60 -17.46
CA THR A 19 4.48 13.32 -17.76
C THR A 19 5.39 14.36 -17.12
N HIS A 20 6.38 13.90 -16.37
CA HIS A 20 7.36 14.71 -15.67
C HIS A 20 8.75 14.49 -16.26
N ALA A 21 9.39 15.57 -16.71
CA ALA A 21 10.75 15.53 -17.24
C ALA A 21 11.76 15.39 -16.08
N THR A 22 12.15 14.17 -15.75
CA THR A 22 13.02 13.86 -14.61
C THR A 22 14.48 13.73 -14.98
N GLY A 23 14.80 13.22 -16.17
CA GLY A 23 16.16 12.89 -16.61
C GLY A 23 16.67 13.69 -17.83
N GLY A 24 16.29 14.95 -17.97
CA GLY A 24 16.66 15.75 -19.17
C GLY A 24 15.83 15.33 -20.38
N SER A 25 16.49 15.00 -21.51
CA SER A 25 15.80 14.54 -22.73
C SER A 25 15.72 13.00 -22.85
N GLU A 26 16.34 12.25 -21.93
CA GLU A 26 16.51 10.81 -22.10
C GLU A 26 15.35 9.99 -21.55
N TYR A 27 14.68 10.46 -20.49
CA TYR A 27 13.53 9.75 -19.91
C TYR A 27 12.64 10.69 -19.11
N ALA A 28 11.43 10.24 -18.88
CA ALA A 28 10.43 10.94 -18.10
C ALA A 28 9.78 9.97 -17.12
N THR A 29 9.19 10.53 -16.08
CA THR A 29 8.29 9.78 -15.20
C THR A 29 6.85 10.04 -15.63
N HIS A 30 6.09 8.99 -15.83
CA HIS A 30 4.66 9.04 -16.15
C HIS A 30 3.85 8.65 -14.93
N VAL A 31 2.89 9.48 -14.59
CA VAL A 31 1.96 9.26 -13.46
C VAL A 31 0.55 9.14 -14.01
N GLU A 32 -0.11 8.04 -13.67
CA GLU A 32 -1.50 7.77 -14.01
C GLU A 32 -2.29 7.60 -12.71
N VAL A 33 -3.44 8.23 -12.60
CA VAL A 33 -4.29 8.18 -11.41
C VAL A 33 -5.61 7.52 -11.76
N PHE A 34 -5.98 6.50 -10.99
CA PHE A 34 -7.22 5.76 -11.18
C PHE A 34 -8.06 5.80 -9.91
N ARG A 35 -9.36 5.75 -10.07
CA ARG A 35 -10.31 5.52 -8.99
C ARG A 35 -11.03 4.20 -9.24
N GLN A 36 -10.92 3.28 -8.31
CA GLN A 36 -11.77 2.09 -8.26
C GLN A 36 -12.90 2.35 -7.29
N GLN A 37 -14.12 1.96 -7.64
CA GLN A 37 -15.25 1.97 -6.72
C GLN A 37 -16.20 0.81 -7.07
N SER A 38 -16.53 -0.03 -6.10
CA SER A 38 -17.43 -1.16 -6.31
C SER A 38 -18.02 -1.69 -4.99
N ASP A 39 -18.96 -2.59 -5.15
CA ASP A 39 -19.49 -3.42 -4.08
C ASP A 39 -18.78 -4.77 -4.07
N GLY A 40 -18.78 -5.42 -2.92
CA GLY A 40 -18.19 -6.75 -2.83
C GLY A 40 -18.61 -7.52 -1.59
N ARG A 41 -18.06 -8.71 -1.48
CA ARG A 41 -18.21 -9.58 -0.32
C ARG A 41 -16.98 -10.44 -0.17
N HIS A 42 -16.58 -10.69 1.06
CA HIS A 42 -15.52 -11.66 1.35
C HIS A 42 -15.79 -12.41 2.65
N ARG A 43 -15.08 -13.51 2.80
CA ARG A 43 -14.98 -14.23 4.04
C ARG A 43 -13.78 -13.68 4.81
N PHE A 44 -13.99 -13.41 6.06
CA PHE A 44 -12.94 -13.04 7.00
C PHE A 44 -12.98 -13.97 8.20
N GLU A 45 -11.87 -14.23 8.85
CA GLU A 45 -11.81 -15.05 10.05
C GLU A 45 -11.43 -14.19 11.26
N ILE A 46 -12.29 -14.15 12.25
CA ILE A 46 -12.09 -13.42 13.50
C ILE A 46 -12.11 -14.43 14.64
N LEU A 47 -11.01 -14.52 15.39
CA LEU A 47 -10.88 -15.42 16.55
C LEU A 47 -11.27 -16.89 16.25
N GLY A 48 -10.88 -17.38 15.07
CA GLY A 48 -11.21 -18.75 14.64
C GLY A 48 -12.65 -18.91 14.13
N HIS A 49 -13.42 -17.84 14.02
CA HIS A 49 -14.79 -17.88 13.53
C HIS A 49 -14.90 -17.23 12.15
N PRO A 50 -15.45 -17.94 11.13
CA PRO A 50 -15.65 -17.36 9.82
C PRO A 50 -16.78 -16.34 9.84
N VAL A 51 -16.50 -15.15 9.34
CA VAL A 51 -17.46 -14.06 9.16
C VAL A 51 -17.60 -13.77 7.66
N TRP A 52 -18.83 -13.67 7.18
CA TRP A 52 -19.12 -13.20 5.84
C TRP A 52 -19.53 -11.73 5.90
N LYS A 53 -18.81 -10.89 5.18
CA LYS A 53 -19.05 -9.46 5.12
C LYS A 53 -19.40 -9.03 3.72
N ARG A 54 -20.24 -8.00 3.62
CA ARG A 54 -20.50 -7.25 2.39
C ARG A 54 -20.10 -5.81 2.61
N TYR A 55 -19.52 -5.20 1.59
CA TYR A 55 -19.26 -3.77 1.53
C TYR A 55 -19.91 -3.17 0.29
N TYR A 56 -20.27 -1.90 0.36
CA TYR A 56 -20.98 -1.18 -0.68
C TYR A 56 -20.27 0.15 -0.95
N GLY A 57 -20.10 0.47 -2.25
CA GLY A 57 -19.49 1.72 -2.67
C GLY A 57 -18.06 1.90 -2.19
N MET A 58 -17.37 0.81 -1.84
CA MET A 58 -15.99 0.84 -1.37
C MET A 58 -15.06 1.37 -2.45
N SER A 59 -14.10 2.21 -2.08
CA SER A 59 -13.23 2.92 -3.03
C SER A 59 -11.76 2.76 -2.72
N ASN A 60 -10.96 2.79 -3.78
CA ASN A 60 -9.51 2.91 -3.79
C ASN A 60 -9.09 4.07 -4.68
N LEU A 61 -8.05 4.80 -4.26
CA LEU A 61 -7.27 5.68 -5.12
C LEU A 61 -5.97 4.97 -5.48
N ILE A 62 -5.65 4.89 -6.76
CA ILE A 62 -4.54 4.10 -7.28
C ILE A 62 -3.68 5.01 -8.15
N VAL A 63 -2.38 5.03 -7.90
CA VAL A 63 -1.42 5.78 -8.71
C VAL A 63 -0.41 4.82 -9.29
N ARG A 64 -0.28 4.79 -10.61
CA ARG A 64 0.82 4.08 -11.28
C ARG A 64 1.89 5.08 -11.70
N VAL A 65 3.12 4.82 -11.29
CA VAL A 65 4.31 5.58 -11.68
C VAL A 65 5.20 4.67 -12.52
N SER A 66 5.60 5.11 -13.70
CA SER A 66 6.41 4.33 -14.65
C SER A 66 7.29 5.25 -15.50
N ASP A 67 8.14 4.70 -16.38
CA ASP A 67 8.82 5.46 -17.43
C ASP A 67 7.98 5.62 -18.72
N GLY A 68 6.72 5.21 -18.67
CA GLY A 68 5.76 5.24 -19.77
C GLY A 68 5.81 4.04 -20.70
N SER A 69 6.85 3.19 -20.63
CA SER A 69 6.95 1.99 -21.44
C SER A 69 6.03 0.87 -20.92
N GLU A 70 5.62 -0.01 -21.81
CA GLU A 70 4.85 -1.21 -21.45
C GLU A 70 5.70 -2.17 -20.60
N GLU A 71 7.02 -2.19 -20.78
CA GLU A 71 7.94 -2.99 -19.97
C GLU A 71 7.91 -2.53 -18.50
N SER A 72 8.01 -1.22 -18.25
CA SER A 72 7.93 -0.66 -16.91
C SER A 72 6.57 -0.92 -16.24
N LYS A 73 5.48 -0.82 -17.00
CA LYS A 73 4.12 -1.07 -16.53
C LYS A 73 3.82 -2.54 -16.25
N ALA A 74 4.50 -3.47 -16.92
CA ALA A 74 4.23 -4.92 -16.80
C ALA A 74 4.71 -5.54 -15.49
N HIS A 75 5.63 -4.87 -14.78
CA HIS A 75 6.19 -5.35 -13.52
C HIS A 75 6.25 -4.21 -12.52
N THR A 76 5.42 -4.28 -11.49
CA THR A 76 5.30 -3.20 -10.51
C THR A 76 5.50 -3.68 -9.07
N LEU A 77 6.03 -2.80 -8.24
CA LEU A 77 5.95 -2.90 -6.79
C LEU A 77 4.68 -2.19 -6.32
N LEU A 78 3.86 -2.85 -5.53
CA LEU A 78 2.73 -2.23 -4.85
C LEU A 78 3.19 -1.67 -3.51
N VAL A 79 2.88 -0.42 -3.22
CA VAL A 79 2.97 0.16 -1.87
C VAL A 79 1.58 0.56 -1.44
N ASN A 80 1.18 0.11 -0.27
CA ASN A 80 -0.15 0.30 0.29
C ASN A 80 -0.12 1.11 1.58
N ALA A 81 -1.13 1.95 1.78
CA ALA A 81 -1.48 2.61 3.02
C ALA A 81 -2.99 2.92 3.02
N HIS A 82 -3.64 2.85 4.16
CA HIS A 82 -5.08 3.13 4.22
C HIS A 82 -5.39 4.58 4.64
N ILE A 83 -6.54 5.09 4.22
CA ILE A 83 -6.97 6.48 4.46
C ILE A 83 -8.09 6.60 5.50
N ASP A 84 -8.68 5.49 5.88
CA ASP A 84 -9.67 5.45 6.98
C ASP A 84 -8.96 5.35 8.34
N SER A 85 -9.71 5.47 9.40
CA SER A 85 -9.22 5.36 10.78
C SER A 85 -10.34 4.90 11.70
N THR A 86 -9.99 4.25 12.80
CA THR A 86 -10.95 3.88 13.86
C THR A 86 -11.66 5.11 14.43
N ILE A 87 -12.85 4.91 14.96
CA ILE A 87 -13.59 5.96 15.69
C ILE A 87 -13.28 5.81 17.18
N PRO A 88 -12.80 6.85 17.87
CA PRO A 88 -12.67 8.27 17.49
C PRO A 88 -11.27 8.73 17.08
N SER A 89 -10.37 7.84 16.64
CA SER A 89 -8.99 8.18 16.30
C SER A 89 -8.90 9.28 15.23
N PRO A 90 -7.94 10.20 15.34
CA PRO A 90 -7.63 11.15 14.26
C PRO A 90 -6.92 10.47 13.07
N GLY A 91 -6.39 9.23 13.23
CA GLY A 91 -5.69 8.51 12.16
C GLY A 91 -4.30 9.07 11.81
N ALA A 92 -3.62 9.75 12.74
CA ALA A 92 -2.39 10.48 12.40
C ALA A 92 -1.21 9.54 12.08
N VAL A 93 -1.04 8.49 12.87
CA VAL A 93 -0.03 7.44 12.64
C VAL A 93 -0.64 6.29 11.87
N ASP A 94 -1.86 5.94 12.20
CA ASP A 94 -2.64 4.86 11.66
C ASP A 94 -3.80 5.42 10.81
N ASP A 95 -3.65 5.60 9.47
CA ASP A 95 -2.41 5.39 8.72
C ASP A 95 -2.06 6.62 7.85
N ALA A 96 -2.39 7.83 8.33
CA ALA A 96 -2.02 9.06 7.60
C ALA A 96 -0.50 9.23 7.46
N ALA A 97 0.31 8.62 8.33
CA ALA A 97 1.76 8.61 8.20
C ALA A 97 2.20 7.80 6.97
N GLY A 98 1.64 6.62 6.74
CA GLY A 98 1.86 5.81 5.54
C GLY A 98 1.42 6.55 4.27
N VAL A 99 0.25 7.17 4.30
CA VAL A 99 -0.23 8.04 3.20
C VAL A 99 0.77 9.16 2.91
N ALA A 100 1.30 9.83 3.93
CA ALA A 100 2.29 10.92 3.76
C ALA A 100 3.61 10.41 3.18
N ILE A 101 4.09 9.24 3.60
CA ILE A 101 5.28 8.59 3.03
C ILE A 101 5.07 8.32 1.54
N MET A 102 3.92 7.80 1.15
CA MET A 102 3.60 7.52 -0.26
C MET A 102 3.51 8.79 -1.10
N LEU A 103 2.92 9.87 -0.56
CA LEU A 103 2.87 11.17 -1.25
C LEU A 103 4.28 11.77 -1.43
N GLU A 104 5.14 11.64 -0.42
CA GLU A 104 6.52 12.11 -0.53
C GLU A 104 7.34 11.26 -1.53
N ALA A 105 7.12 9.95 -1.57
CA ALA A 105 7.71 9.09 -2.59
C ALA A 105 7.27 9.52 -4.01
N LEU A 106 5.98 9.76 -4.21
CA LEU A 106 5.45 10.26 -5.48
C LEU A 106 6.10 11.61 -5.86
N ARG A 107 6.19 12.54 -4.91
CA ARG A 107 6.86 13.82 -5.12
C ARG A 107 8.32 13.62 -5.53
N ALA A 108 9.06 12.78 -4.83
CA ALA A 108 10.47 12.52 -5.10
C ALA A 108 10.71 11.89 -6.49
N LEU A 109 9.79 11.06 -6.95
CA LEU A 109 9.86 10.39 -8.26
C LEU A 109 9.47 11.30 -9.45
N THR A 110 8.86 12.45 -9.18
CA THR A 110 8.39 13.38 -10.22
C THR A 110 9.25 14.64 -10.35
N VAL A 111 10.25 14.82 -9.48
CA VAL A 111 11.18 15.97 -9.57
C VAL A 111 12.33 15.71 -10.53
N ARG A 112 12.94 16.79 -11.01
CA ARG A 112 14.14 16.72 -11.85
C ARG A 112 15.28 16.00 -11.12
N GLY A 113 15.90 15.03 -11.79
CA GLY A 113 16.97 14.21 -11.22
C GLY A 113 16.48 12.92 -10.54
N ALA A 114 15.17 12.64 -10.55
CA ALA A 114 14.67 11.36 -10.12
C ALA A 114 15.26 10.21 -10.96
N PRO A 115 15.50 9.04 -10.36
CA PRO A 115 16.06 7.90 -11.10
C PRO A 115 15.08 7.37 -12.14
N ARG A 116 15.62 6.83 -13.24
CA ARG A 116 14.79 6.10 -14.21
C ARG A 116 14.17 4.86 -13.56
N MET A 117 12.89 4.70 -13.77
CA MET A 117 12.14 3.54 -13.28
C MET A 117 12.12 2.43 -14.34
N LYS A 118 12.97 1.40 -14.17
CA LYS A 118 12.92 0.21 -15.03
C LYS A 118 11.63 -0.58 -14.82
N HIS A 119 11.14 -0.64 -13.59
CA HIS A 119 9.89 -1.27 -13.20
C HIS A 119 8.98 -0.21 -12.58
N GLY A 120 7.68 -0.37 -12.76
CA GLY A 120 6.72 0.60 -12.25
C GLY A 120 6.50 0.47 -10.74
N LEU A 121 5.89 1.52 -10.19
CA LEU A 121 5.38 1.56 -8.83
C LEU A 121 3.87 1.76 -8.88
N VAL A 122 3.14 1.04 -8.05
CA VAL A 122 1.72 1.27 -7.81
C VAL A 122 1.57 1.71 -6.37
N LEU A 123 1.00 2.89 -6.16
CA LEU A 123 0.63 3.39 -4.85
C LEU A 123 -0.87 3.17 -4.68
N LEU A 124 -1.25 2.36 -3.71
CA LEU A 124 -2.63 2.05 -3.37
C LEU A 124 -3.01 2.77 -2.08
N PHE A 125 -3.87 3.75 -2.20
CA PHE A 125 -4.50 4.43 -1.08
C PHE A 125 -5.88 3.83 -0.90
N ASN A 126 -6.01 2.87 0.00
CA ASN A 126 -7.23 2.12 0.18
C ASN A 126 -8.12 2.66 1.31
N ASN A 127 -9.33 2.17 1.38
CA ASN A 127 -10.30 2.46 2.41
C ASN A 127 -10.76 1.17 3.10
N GLY A 128 -11.37 1.32 4.28
CA GLY A 128 -12.02 0.21 4.96
C GLY A 128 -11.06 -0.87 5.44
N GLU A 129 -9.81 -0.52 5.75
CA GLU A 129 -8.89 -1.39 6.47
C GLU A 129 -9.47 -1.72 7.83
N GLU A 130 -9.80 -0.70 8.61
CA GLU A 130 -10.38 -0.74 9.95
C GLU A 130 -11.75 -1.46 10.03
N SER A 131 -12.31 -1.73 8.88
CA SER A 131 -13.55 -2.46 8.74
C SER A 131 -13.35 -3.85 8.12
N LEU A 132 -12.23 -4.52 8.41
CA LEU A 132 -11.83 -5.85 7.92
C LEU A 132 -11.28 -5.83 6.48
N GLN A 133 -10.46 -4.83 6.13
CA GLN A 133 -9.62 -4.81 4.92
C GLN A 133 -10.44 -4.89 3.61
N ASP A 134 -11.56 -4.16 3.57
CA ASP A 134 -12.53 -4.28 2.48
C ASP A 134 -11.97 -3.81 1.13
N ALA A 135 -11.25 -2.69 1.12
CA ALA A 135 -10.79 -2.12 -0.14
C ALA A 135 -9.51 -2.75 -0.68
N SER A 136 -8.64 -3.30 0.16
CA SER A 136 -7.54 -4.14 -0.30
C SER A 136 -8.06 -5.45 -0.91
N HIS A 137 -9.09 -6.06 -0.31
CA HIS A 137 -9.81 -7.16 -0.93
C HIS A 137 -10.43 -6.77 -2.28
N LEU A 138 -11.07 -5.60 -2.35
CA LEU A 138 -11.64 -5.08 -3.60
C LEU A 138 -10.57 -4.92 -4.68
N TYR A 139 -9.39 -4.35 -4.32
CA TYR A 139 -8.27 -4.21 -5.23
C TYR A 139 -7.82 -5.58 -5.76
N MET A 140 -7.58 -6.53 -4.88
CA MET A 140 -7.07 -7.84 -5.25
C MET A 140 -8.04 -8.69 -6.05
N THR A 141 -9.34 -8.45 -5.95
CA THR A 141 -10.35 -9.28 -6.61
C THR A 141 -10.97 -8.65 -7.86
N GLN A 142 -11.03 -7.33 -7.96
CA GLN A 142 -11.81 -6.65 -9.01
C GLN A 142 -11.03 -5.57 -9.79
N GLU A 143 -9.82 -5.17 -9.34
CA GLU A 143 -9.03 -4.18 -10.07
C GLU A 143 -8.43 -4.82 -11.33
N ASN A 144 -8.52 -4.15 -12.49
CA ASN A 144 -8.17 -4.74 -13.79
C ASN A 144 -7.07 -4.00 -14.55
N ILE A 145 -6.58 -2.87 -14.01
CA ILE A 145 -5.61 -2.01 -14.74
C ILE A 145 -4.19 -2.26 -14.24
N THR A 146 -4.00 -2.33 -12.92
CA THR A 146 -2.67 -2.37 -12.29
C THR A 146 -2.38 -3.69 -11.59
N ARG A 147 -3.40 -4.34 -11.02
CA ARG A 147 -3.23 -5.55 -10.19
C ARG A 147 -2.42 -6.66 -10.88
N ALA A 148 -2.67 -6.92 -12.15
CA ALA A 148 -2.00 -8.00 -12.89
C ALA A 148 -0.49 -7.76 -13.07
N SER A 149 -0.02 -6.54 -12.93
CA SER A 149 1.40 -6.18 -13.03
C SER A 149 2.16 -6.29 -11.70
N VAL A 150 1.48 -6.38 -10.57
CA VAL A 150 2.10 -6.42 -9.23
C VAL A 150 2.92 -7.69 -9.05
N ARG A 151 4.16 -7.53 -8.59
CA ARG A 151 5.12 -8.63 -8.36
C ARG A 151 5.57 -8.72 -6.91
N ALA A 152 5.44 -7.65 -6.15
CA ALA A 152 5.73 -7.61 -4.72
C ALA A 152 4.90 -6.51 -4.08
N VAL A 153 4.74 -6.58 -2.76
CA VAL A 153 4.00 -5.59 -1.97
C VAL A 153 4.82 -5.09 -0.79
N VAL A 154 4.68 -3.81 -0.50
CA VAL A 154 5.09 -3.19 0.76
C VAL A 154 3.82 -2.60 1.38
N ASN A 155 3.43 -3.12 2.53
CA ASN A 155 2.32 -2.58 3.31
C ASN A 155 2.87 -1.66 4.40
N LEU A 156 2.29 -0.47 4.52
CA LEU A 156 2.59 0.50 5.57
C LEU A 156 1.41 0.54 6.51
N GLU A 157 1.72 0.62 7.81
CA GLU A 157 0.73 0.54 8.89
C GLU A 157 1.14 1.39 10.09
N GLY A 158 0.19 1.60 10.99
CA GLY A 158 0.44 2.24 12.27
C GLY A 158 -0.41 1.61 13.37
N CYS A 159 0.22 1.16 14.44
CA CYS A 159 -0.50 0.71 15.64
C CYS A 159 0.06 1.34 16.92
N GLY A 160 1.05 2.18 16.80
CA GLY A 160 1.67 2.95 17.88
C GLY A 160 1.51 4.45 17.68
N VAL A 161 2.33 5.21 18.41
CA VAL A 161 2.31 6.68 18.37
C VAL A 161 3.65 7.28 17.99
N SER A 162 4.72 6.49 17.92
CA SER A 162 6.09 6.97 17.68
C SER A 162 7.04 5.84 17.27
N GLY A 163 8.27 6.21 16.94
CA GLY A 163 9.34 5.29 16.61
C GLY A 163 9.47 5.00 15.11
N PRO A 164 10.50 4.24 14.73
CA PRO A 164 10.69 3.83 13.34
C PRO A 164 9.68 2.74 12.95
N PRO A 165 9.31 2.65 11.67
CA PRO A 165 8.51 1.53 11.17
C PRO A 165 9.23 0.20 11.40
N LEU A 166 8.60 -0.69 12.14
CA LEU A 166 9.10 -2.04 12.41
C LEU A 166 8.65 -2.99 11.30
N LEU A 167 9.61 -3.65 10.65
CA LEU A 167 9.30 -4.80 9.79
C LEU A 167 8.94 -5.99 10.67
N PHE A 168 7.67 -6.41 10.63
CA PHE A 168 7.16 -7.52 11.45
C PHE A 168 6.63 -8.71 10.64
N GLN A 169 6.39 -8.52 9.33
CA GLN A 169 6.10 -9.62 8.42
C GLN A 169 6.93 -9.49 7.13
N ALA A 170 7.48 -10.61 6.66
CA ALA A 170 8.13 -10.70 5.37
C ALA A 170 7.98 -12.12 4.83
N THR A 171 7.65 -12.26 3.55
CA THR A 171 7.35 -13.57 2.95
C THR A 171 8.40 -14.02 1.95
N ASP A 172 9.41 -13.20 1.66
CA ASP A 172 10.46 -13.53 0.70
C ASP A 172 11.84 -13.05 1.17
N PRO A 173 12.86 -13.94 1.23
CA PRO A 173 14.22 -13.59 1.65
C PRO A 173 14.89 -12.51 0.79
N ALA A 174 14.58 -12.43 -0.52
CA ALA A 174 15.16 -11.41 -1.39
C ALA A 174 14.65 -10.01 -1.04
N LEU A 175 13.39 -9.89 -0.59
CA LEU A 175 12.84 -8.62 -0.10
C LEU A 175 13.48 -8.23 1.24
N ILE A 176 13.73 -9.19 2.13
CA ILE A 176 14.44 -8.94 3.40
C ILE A 176 15.87 -8.45 3.10
N GLU A 177 16.56 -9.09 2.14
CA GLU A 177 17.89 -8.65 1.72
C GLU A 177 17.85 -7.23 1.13
N ALA A 178 16.86 -6.91 0.29
CA ALA A 178 16.69 -5.56 -0.23
C ALA A 178 16.43 -4.54 0.89
N TYR A 179 15.55 -4.87 1.84
CA TYR A 179 15.23 -4.03 2.99
C TYR A 179 16.44 -3.80 3.89
N SER A 180 17.32 -4.81 4.08
CA SER A 180 18.52 -4.68 4.90
C SER A 180 19.50 -3.60 4.41
N ARG A 181 19.36 -3.14 3.18
CA ARG A 181 20.22 -2.12 2.54
C ARG A 181 19.66 -0.70 2.62
N VAL A 182 18.43 -0.51 3.13
CA VAL A 182 17.88 0.83 3.32
C VAL A 182 18.57 1.54 4.50
N PRO A 183 18.59 2.88 4.54
CA PRO A 183 19.03 3.59 5.72
C PRO A 183 18.19 3.21 6.94
N HIS A 184 18.84 2.78 8.02
CA HIS A 184 18.19 2.44 9.28
C HIS A 184 17.11 1.35 9.19
N PRO A 185 17.41 0.14 8.67
CA PRO A 185 16.46 -0.95 8.66
C PRO A 185 16.09 -1.33 10.10
N PHE A 186 14.80 -1.54 10.36
CA PHE A 186 14.32 -1.88 11.69
C PHE A 186 13.38 -3.08 11.62
N GLY A 187 13.84 -4.23 12.10
CA GLY A 187 13.09 -5.47 12.12
C GLY A 187 13.73 -6.47 13.07
N THR A 188 12.94 -7.34 13.66
CA THR A 188 13.44 -8.39 14.54
C THR A 188 12.69 -9.70 14.29
N VAL A 189 13.40 -10.83 14.46
CA VAL A 189 12.77 -12.16 14.40
C VAL A 189 11.67 -12.30 15.46
N VAL A 190 11.88 -11.70 16.64
CA VAL A 190 10.91 -11.73 17.74
C VAL A 190 9.59 -11.09 17.34
N ALA A 191 9.63 -9.96 16.62
CA ALA A 191 8.40 -9.30 16.14
C ALA A 191 7.64 -10.21 15.16
N SER A 192 8.34 -10.85 14.24
CA SER A 192 7.75 -11.80 13.30
C SER A 192 7.16 -13.03 14.03
N ASP A 193 7.88 -13.58 14.99
CA ASP A 193 7.41 -14.74 15.77
C ASP A 193 6.18 -14.39 16.62
N VAL A 194 6.16 -13.23 17.26
CA VAL A 194 5.03 -12.76 18.08
C VAL A 194 3.80 -12.56 17.19
N PHE A 195 3.95 -11.95 16.03
CA PHE A 195 2.84 -11.74 15.12
C PHE A 195 2.32 -13.07 14.55
N SER A 196 3.21 -13.93 14.05
CA SER A 196 2.85 -15.23 13.48
C SER A 196 2.28 -16.23 14.49
N SER A 197 2.58 -16.05 15.79
CA SER A 197 2.03 -16.91 16.87
C SER A 197 0.52 -16.75 17.09
N GLY A 198 -0.08 -15.67 16.55
CA GLY A 198 -1.48 -15.34 16.78
C GLY A 198 -1.80 -14.76 18.17
N ILE A 199 -0.77 -14.41 18.97
CA ILE A 199 -0.95 -13.68 20.23
C ILE A 199 -1.53 -12.29 19.98
N ILE A 200 -1.07 -11.64 18.91
CA ILE A 200 -1.65 -10.40 18.42
C ILE A 200 -2.84 -10.77 17.54
N MET A 201 -4.03 -10.42 17.99
CA MET A 201 -5.29 -10.71 17.29
C MET A 201 -5.68 -9.59 16.31
N SER A 202 -4.71 -8.83 15.86
CA SER A 202 -4.85 -7.81 14.82
C SER A 202 -4.28 -8.32 13.51
N ASP A 203 -4.74 -7.77 12.42
CA ASP A 203 -4.30 -8.12 11.07
C ASP A 203 -4.19 -6.82 10.26
N THR A 204 -3.57 -6.88 9.09
CA THR A 204 -3.37 -5.74 8.21
C THR A 204 -3.83 -6.06 6.79
N ASP A 205 -3.89 -5.07 5.92
CA ASP A 205 -4.17 -5.27 4.49
C ASP A 205 -3.23 -6.29 3.83
N PHE A 206 -2.04 -6.51 4.40
CA PHE A 206 -1.07 -7.49 3.92
C PHE A 206 -1.68 -8.89 3.78
N ARG A 207 -2.59 -9.24 4.67
CA ARG A 207 -3.35 -10.49 4.58
C ARG A 207 -4.11 -10.62 3.26
N GLN A 208 -4.78 -9.57 2.80
CA GLN A 208 -5.54 -9.60 1.54
C GLN A 208 -4.61 -9.78 0.35
N PHE A 209 -3.43 -9.15 0.38
CA PHE A 209 -2.41 -9.32 -0.65
C PHE A 209 -1.84 -10.74 -0.68
N GLN A 210 -1.68 -11.38 0.47
CA GLN A 210 -1.23 -12.78 0.55
C GLN A 210 -2.31 -13.77 0.11
N GLU A 211 -3.52 -13.62 0.62
CA GLU A 211 -4.62 -14.57 0.38
C GLU A 211 -5.10 -14.51 -1.07
N TYR A 212 -5.39 -13.31 -1.58
CA TYR A 212 -5.93 -13.13 -2.94
C TYR A 212 -4.85 -12.87 -4.00
N GLY A 213 -3.62 -12.60 -3.60
CA GLY A 213 -2.44 -12.51 -4.47
C GLY A 213 -1.73 -13.84 -4.69
N HIS A 214 -2.28 -14.95 -4.15
CA HIS A 214 -1.70 -16.29 -4.26
C HIS A 214 -0.24 -16.37 -3.76
N GLY A 215 0.03 -15.76 -2.60
CA GLY A 215 1.36 -15.74 -2.01
C GLY A 215 2.29 -14.69 -2.63
N LEU A 216 1.75 -13.54 -3.00
CA LEU A 216 2.51 -12.40 -3.49
C LEU A 216 3.62 -12.03 -2.49
N PRO A 217 4.91 -12.00 -2.90
CA PRO A 217 5.99 -11.67 -1.97
C PRO A 217 5.83 -10.24 -1.43
N GLY A 218 6.14 -10.06 -0.15
CA GLY A 218 5.92 -8.75 0.45
C GLY A 218 6.59 -8.52 1.79
N LEU A 219 6.54 -7.26 2.19
CA LEU A 219 6.97 -6.72 3.48
C LEU A 219 5.79 -5.99 4.13
N ASP A 220 5.62 -6.20 5.43
CA ASP A 220 4.62 -5.52 6.24
C ASP A 220 5.31 -4.78 7.39
N MET A 221 5.09 -3.47 7.47
CA MET A 221 5.79 -2.58 8.38
C MET A 221 4.80 -1.67 9.11
N ALA A 222 4.99 -1.51 10.42
CA ALA A 222 4.16 -0.64 11.23
C ALA A 222 4.95 0.22 12.22
N VAL A 223 4.47 1.41 12.48
CA VAL A 223 4.91 2.19 13.66
C VAL A 223 4.25 1.58 14.89
N VAL A 224 5.04 1.07 15.83
CA VAL A 224 4.56 0.26 16.98
C VAL A 224 4.96 0.81 18.35
N GLY A 225 5.72 1.92 18.42
CA GLY A 225 6.23 2.53 19.66
C GLY A 225 5.32 3.59 20.28
#